data_cd0c39803d37f23b183abbaf3ed75582
#
_entry.id   cd0c39803d37f23b183abbaf3ed75582
#
_cell.length_a   1.000
_cell.length_b   1.000
_cell.length_c   1.000
_cell.angle_alpha   90.00
_cell.angle_beta   90.00
_cell.angle_gamma   90.00
#
_symmetry.space_group_name_H-M   'P 1'
#
loop_
_entity.id
_entity.type
_entity.pdbx_description
1 polymer ?
#
loop_
_entity_poly.entity_id
_entity_poly.type
_entity_poly.pdbx_seq_one_letter_code
_entity_poly.pdbx_strand_id
1 'polypeptide(L)'
;LSGGRFIVGLGASGPQVVEGWHGVPYGKPVTRTKEYIQIMRKIFEREGPVEFDGQMYQMPNRSEGTTGLGKPLKSILAAASDIPIYTASITPAGLRCAGEVADGVFPVWMDPNKYDVLGESIEQGFEKAGNDKSLEDFDVAPFVTVAMNDDLDAAYDALRPWLALYIGGMGA
;
A
#
# COMPACT_ATOMS: atom_id res chain seq x y z
N LEU A 1 8.14 -8.72 18.75
CA LEU A 1 8.98 -9.83 18.24
C LEU A 1 10.11 -9.34 17.34
N SER A 2 9.89 -8.31 16.48
CA SER A 2 10.92 -7.81 15.54
C SER A 2 11.91 -6.81 16.16
N GLY A 3 11.62 -6.24 17.33
CA GLY A 3 12.41 -5.15 17.92
C GLY A 3 12.38 -3.87 17.06
N GLY A 4 11.23 -3.53 16.51
CA GLY A 4 11.05 -2.33 15.68
C GLY A 4 11.48 -2.46 14.21
N ARG A 5 11.87 -3.65 13.75
CA ARG A 5 12.33 -3.86 12.35
C ARG A 5 11.24 -4.27 11.36
N PHE A 6 10.00 -4.35 11.78
CA PHE A 6 8.90 -4.80 10.92
C PHE A 6 8.20 -3.62 10.27
N ILE A 7 8.04 -3.66 8.97
CA ILE A 7 7.28 -2.72 8.15
C ILE A 7 6.19 -3.51 7.44
N VAL A 8 4.96 -3.01 7.45
CA VAL A 8 3.87 -3.57 6.67
C VAL A 8 3.90 -3.01 5.26
N GLY A 9 4.01 -3.88 4.25
CA GLY A 9 3.86 -3.51 2.85
C GLY A 9 2.48 -3.89 2.32
N LEU A 10 1.77 -2.95 1.70
CA LEU A 10 0.46 -3.16 1.10
C LEU A 10 0.46 -2.83 -0.38
N GLY A 11 -0.15 -3.70 -1.19
CA GLY A 11 -0.35 -3.48 -2.62
C GLY A 11 -1.79 -3.81 -3.02
N ALA A 12 -2.36 -3.02 -3.93
CA ALA A 12 -3.71 -3.24 -4.44
C ALA A 12 -3.80 -4.33 -5.49
N SER A 13 -2.66 -4.85 -5.98
CA SER A 13 -2.55 -5.75 -7.13
C SER A 13 -3.18 -5.13 -8.40
N GLY A 14 -3.56 -5.94 -9.37
CA GLY A 14 -4.22 -5.53 -10.61
C GLY A 14 -5.55 -6.26 -10.82
N PRO A 15 -6.43 -5.73 -11.68
CA PRO A 15 -7.72 -6.35 -11.95
C PRO A 15 -7.58 -7.78 -12.49
N GLN A 16 -6.56 -8.07 -13.28
CA GLN A 16 -6.30 -9.41 -13.84
C GLN A 16 -6.12 -10.46 -12.73
N VAL A 17 -5.44 -10.11 -11.65
CA VAL A 17 -5.21 -11.00 -10.51
C VAL A 17 -6.43 -11.03 -9.59
N VAL A 18 -6.95 -9.86 -9.22
CA VAL A 18 -8.06 -9.76 -8.25
C VAL A 18 -9.33 -10.39 -8.80
N GLU A 19 -9.67 -10.12 -10.05
CA GLU A 19 -10.87 -10.66 -10.69
C GLU A 19 -10.63 -12.09 -11.23
N GLY A 20 -9.43 -12.35 -11.79
CA GLY A 20 -9.11 -13.64 -12.39
C GLY A 20 -8.80 -14.75 -11.39
N TRP A 21 -8.10 -14.45 -10.29
CA TRP A 21 -7.72 -15.48 -9.29
C TRP A 21 -8.56 -15.45 -8.03
N HIS A 22 -8.90 -14.23 -7.54
CA HIS A 22 -9.68 -14.13 -6.30
C HIS A 22 -11.19 -14.12 -6.54
N GLY A 23 -11.64 -13.91 -7.80
CA GLY A 23 -13.05 -13.96 -8.16
C GLY A 23 -13.88 -12.84 -7.52
N VAL A 24 -13.27 -11.73 -7.17
CA VAL A 24 -13.95 -10.58 -6.56
C VAL A 24 -13.73 -9.32 -7.40
N PRO A 25 -14.69 -8.38 -7.42
CA PRO A 25 -14.53 -7.14 -8.18
C PRO A 25 -13.31 -6.34 -7.72
N TYR A 26 -12.52 -5.81 -8.66
CA TYR A 26 -11.40 -4.93 -8.36
C TYR A 26 -11.87 -3.63 -7.70
N GLY A 27 -12.92 -3.02 -8.23
CA GLY A 27 -13.65 -1.92 -7.61
C GLY A 27 -12.84 -0.65 -7.45
N LYS A 28 -12.78 -0.12 -6.23
CA LYS A 28 -12.10 1.14 -5.87
C LYS A 28 -10.82 0.86 -5.08
N PRO A 29 -9.69 0.48 -5.72
CA PRO A 29 -8.50 0.01 -5.01
C PRO A 29 -7.89 1.07 -4.09
N VAL A 30 -7.87 2.34 -4.48
CA VAL A 30 -7.34 3.43 -3.66
C VAL A 30 -8.17 3.63 -2.39
N THR A 31 -9.50 3.67 -2.51
CA THR A 31 -10.40 3.78 -1.35
C THR A 31 -10.24 2.57 -0.42
N ARG A 32 -10.17 1.37 -1.00
CA ARG A 32 -9.94 0.13 -0.25
C ARG A 32 -8.64 0.18 0.54
N THR A 33 -7.54 0.57 -0.09
CA THR A 33 -6.23 0.67 0.56
C THR A 33 -6.26 1.68 1.71
N LYS A 34 -6.86 2.85 1.48
CA LYS A 34 -7.00 3.89 2.50
C LYS A 34 -7.77 3.39 3.73
N GLU A 35 -8.94 2.83 3.52
CA GLU A 35 -9.78 2.29 4.61
C GLU A 35 -9.09 1.14 5.33
N TYR A 36 -8.38 0.27 4.59
CA TYR A 36 -7.64 -0.84 5.18
C TYR A 36 -6.53 -0.36 6.12
N ILE A 37 -5.77 0.65 5.71
CA ILE A 37 -4.75 1.28 6.56
C ILE A 37 -5.38 1.90 7.81
N GLN A 38 -6.48 2.62 7.69
CA GLN A 38 -7.19 3.22 8.81
C GLN A 38 -7.69 2.17 9.81
N ILE A 39 -8.20 1.03 9.32
CA ILE A 39 -8.60 -0.10 10.17
C ILE A 39 -7.37 -0.70 10.88
N MET A 40 -6.25 -0.89 10.17
CA MET A 40 -5.02 -1.41 10.76
C MET A 40 -4.51 -0.51 11.88
N ARG A 41 -4.50 0.81 11.69
CA ARG A 41 -4.12 1.77 12.74
C ARG A 41 -4.98 1.59 13.99
N LYS A 42 -6.31 1.57 13.85
CA LYS A 42 -7.23 1.32 14.98
C LYS A 42 -6.94 -0.01 15.70
N ILE A 43 -6.57 -1.06 14.96
CA ILE A 43 -6.20 -2.36 15.55
C ILE A 43 -4.89 -2.26 16.33
N PHE A 44 -3.89 -1.53 15.80
CA PHE A 44 -2.58 -1.37 16.44
C PHE A 44 -2.64 -0.48 17.68
N GLU A 45 -3.37 0.61 17.63
CA GLU A 45 -3.59 1.55 18.73
C GLU A 45 -4.30 0.90 19.93
N ARG A 46 -5.20 -0.05 19.66
CA ARG A 46 -5.93 -0.79 20.71
C ARG A 46 -6.67 0.08 21.73
N GLU A 47 -7.11 1.25 21.37
CA GLU A 47 -7.86 2.12 22.27
C GLU A 47 -9.20 1.50 22.70
N GLY A 48 -9.88 0.79 21.77
CA GLY A 48 -11.16 0.15 22.02
C GLY A 48 -11.45 -1.02 21.08
N PRO A 49 -12.65 -1.58 21.13
CA PRO A 49 -13.17 -2.46 20.10
C PRO A 49 -13.26 -1.71 18.75
N VAL A 50 -12.87 -2.38 17.65
CA VAL A 50 -12.78 -1.73 16.35
C VAL A 50 -14.16 -1.62 15.72
N GLU A 51 -14.55 -0.39 15.41
CA GLU A 51 -15.69 -0.05 14.57
C GLU A 51 -15.21 0.78 13.39
N PHE A 52 -15.77 0.50 12.21
CA PHE A 52 -15.46 1.21 10.99
C PHE A 52 -16.66 1.23 10.05
N ASP A 53 -16.99 2.38 9.51
CA ASP A 53 -18.09 2.56 8.56
C ASP A 53 -17.58 3.32 7.33
N GLY A 54 -16.98 2.55 6.40
CA GLY A 54 -16.40 3.03 5.16
C GLY A 54 -17.25 2.67 3.94
N GLN A 55 -16.73 3.02 2.76
CA GLN A 55 -17.34 2.67 1.47
C GLN A 55 -17.06 1.22 1.08
N MET A 56 -15.90 0.70 1.45
CA MET A 56 -15.42 -0.64 1.09
C MET A 56 -15.50 -1.61 2.26
N TYR A 57 -15.34 -1.11 3.48
CA TYR A 57 -15.36 -1.93 4.69
C TYR A 57 -16.37 -1.40 5.70
N GLN A 58 -17.15 -2.30 6.26
CA GLN A 58 -18.02 -2.05 7.39
C GLN A 58 -17.71 -3.05 8.50
N MET A 59 -17.36 -2.57 9.67
CA MET A 59 -17.01 -3.39 10.83
C MET A 59 -17.79 -2.94 12.07
N PRO A 60 -18.65 -3.78 12.66
CA PRO A 60 -19.03 -5.12 12.19
C PRO A 60 -19.81 -5.08 10.87
N ASN A 61 -19.68 -6.12 10.08
CA ASN A 61 -20.44 -6.26 8.81
C ASN A 61 -21.94 -6.38 9.11
N ARG A 62 -22.76 -5.55 8.46
CA ARG A 62 -24.23 -5.52 8.61
C ARG A 62 -24.94 -5.73 7.28
N SER A 63 -24.22 -6.17 6.24
CA SER A 63 -24.80 -6.40 4.92
C SER A 63 -25.78 -7.58 4.92
N GLU A 64 -26.55 -7.69 3.85
CA GLU A 64 -27.43 -8.82 3.61
C GLU A 64 -26.65 -10.16 3.66
N GLY A 65 -27.26 -11.19 4.22
CA GLY A 65 -26.63 -12.51 4.38
C GLY A 65 -25.77 -12.67 5.64
N THR A 66 -25.58 -11.63 6.45
CA THR A 66 -24.92 -11.77 7.76
C THR A 66 -25.85 -12.38 8.80
N THR A 67 -25.29 -13.05 9.81
CA THR A 67 -26.06 -13.63 10.92
C THR A 67 -26.63 -12.59 11.88
N GLY A 68 -26.23 -11.33 11.79
CA GLY A 68 -26.56 -10.27 12.75
C GLY A 68 -25.86 -10.38 14.11
N LEU A 69 -24.99 -11.38 14.31
CA LEU A 69 -24.25 -11.61 15.56
C LEU A 69 -22.91 -10.87 15.63
N GLY A 70 -22.53 -10.19 14.54
CA GLY A 70 -21.32 -9.39 14.51
C GLY A 70 -21.32 -8.29 15.56
N LYS A 71 -20.22 -8.16 16.30
CA LYS A 71 -20.01 -7.10 17.28
C LYS A 71 -18.59 -6.57 17.18
N PRO A 72 -18.32 -5.32 17.59
CA PRO A 72 -16.98 -4.80 17.66
C PRO A 72 -16.07 -5.66 18.54
N LEU A 73 -14.87 -5.94 18.04
CA LEU A 73 -13.88 -6.75 18.74
C LEU A 73 -12.59 -5.96 18.94
N LYS A 74 -11.90 -6.23 20.04
CA LYS A 74 -10.56 -5.71 20.34
C LYS A 74 -9.55 -6.83 20.24
N SER A 75 -8.42 -6.61 19.53
CA SER A 75 -7.33 -7.59 19.45
C SER A 75 -6.77 -7.91 20.82
N ILE A 76 -6.54 -9.19 21.11
CA ILE A 76 -5.81 -9.63 22.30
C ILE A 76 -4.30 -9.46 22.15
N LEU A 77 -3.80 -9.38 20.91
CA LEU A 77 -2.39 -9.15 20.64
C LEU A 77 -2.06 -7.66 20.84
N ALA A 78 -1.04 -7.38 21.62
CA ALA A 78 -0.48 -6.06 21.75
C ALA A 78 0.55 -5.88 20.64
N ALA A 79 0.17 -5.18 19.57
CA ALA A 79 1.11 -4.68 18.57
C ALA A 79 1.72 -3.36 19.05
N ALA A 80 2.88 -2.99 18.49
CA ALA A 80 3.35 -1.62 18.59
C ALA A 80 2.41 -0.72 17.76
N SER A 81 2.02 0.43 18.29
CA SER A 81 1.12 1.37 17.59
C SER A 81 1.79 2.05 16.40
N ASP A 82 3.12 2.14 16.44
CA ASP A 82 4.01 2.82 15.52
C ASP A 82 4.59 1.91 14.42
N ILE A 83 3.97 0.75 14.14
CA ILE A 83 4.39 -0.10 13.01
C ILE A 83 4.22 0.68 11.71
N PRO A 84 5.31 0.93 10.94
CA PRO A 84 5.22 1.63 9.68
C PRO A 84 4.40 0.85 8.64
N ILE A 85 3.58 1.54 7.86
CA ILE A 85 2.78 0.98 6.78
C ILE A 85 3.18 1.67 5.47
N TYR A 86 3.68 0.91 4.50
CA TYR A 86 4.06 1.41 3.19
C TYR A 86 3.11 0.84 2.13
N THR A 87 2.86 1.62 1.06
CA THR A 87 2.04 1.17 -0.06
C THR A 87 2.87 0.99 -1.32
N ALA A 88 2.56 -0.04 -2.11
CA ALA A 88 3.10 -0.21 -3.45
C ALA A 88 2.23 0.59 -4.44
N SER A 89 2.66 1.80 -4.79
CA SER A 89 1.90 2.73 -5.62
C SER A 89 2.80 3.47 -6.61
N ILE A 90 2.31 3.63 -7.84
CA ILE A 90 2.98 4.40 -8.91
C ILE A 90 2.02 5.36 -9.62
N THR A 91 0.71 5.23 -9.41
CA THR A 91 -0.27 6.13 -10.01
C THR A 91 -0.44 7.39 -9.16
N PRO A 92 -0.75 8.55 -9.76
CA PRO A 92 -0.98 9.78 -9.00
C PRO A 92 -2.00 9.64 -7.87
N ALA A 93 -3.08 8.90 -8.10
CA ALA A 93 -4.10 8.67 -7.06
C ALA A 93 -3.57 7.76 -5.92
N GLY A 94 -2.79 6.73 -6.25
CA GLY A 94 -2.15 5.85 -5.27
C GLY A 94 -1.08 6.58 -4.45
N LEU A 95 -0.27 7.41 -5.10
CA LEU A 95 0.76 8.22 -4.44
C LEU A 95 0.15 9.27 -3.49
N ARG A 96 -0.93 9.93 -3.90
CA ARG A 96 -1.69 10.82 -3.00
C ARG A 96 -2.23 10.07 -1.79
N CYS A 97 -2.78 8.88 -2.00
CA CYS A 97 -3.25 8.05 -0.89
C CYS A 97 -2.11 7.64 0.04
N ALA A 98 -0.94 7.25 -0.50
CA ALA A 98 0.25 6.95 0.28
C ALA A 98 0.65 8.15 1.15
N GLY A 99 0.81 9.33 0.55
CA GLY A 99 1.13 10.57 1.28
C GLY A 99 0.10 10.88 2.37
N GLU A 100 -1.19 10.64 2.12
CA GLU A 100 -2.26 10.96 3.07
C GLU A 100 -2.27 10.02 4.29
N VAL A 101 -2.12 8.69 4.12
CA VAL A 101 -2.42 7.72 5.19
C VAL A 101 -1.30 6.73 5.52
N ALA A 102 -0.24 6.63 4.70
CA ALA A 102 0.86 5.69 4.91
C ALA A 102 2.11 6.39 5.45
N ASP A 103 3.11 5.63 5.88
CA ASP A 103 4.40 6.14 6.36
C ASP A 103 5.49 6.05 5.26
N GLY A 104 5.15 5.45 4.13
CA GLY A 104 6.06 5.36 2.99
C GLY A 104 5.42 4.73 1.76
N VAL A 105 6.20 4.70 0.69
CA VAL A 105 5.81 4.13 -0.61
C VAL A 105 6.92 3.29 -1.21
N PHE A 106 6.54 2.18 -1.85
CA PHE A 106 7.39 1.31 -2.66
C PHE A 106 7.12 1.56 -4.15
N PRO A 107 7.67 2.59 -4.79
CA PRO A 107 7.55 2.74 -6.23
C PRO A 107 8.42 1.70 -6.94
N VAL A 108 7.98 1.22 -8.09
CA VAL A 108 8.80 0.42 -9.01
C VAL A 108 9.31 1.31 -10.15
N TRP A 109 10.47 0.98 -10.71
CA TRP A 109 11.05 1.67 -11.87
C TRP A 109 11.25 3.18 -11.68
N MET A 110 11.51 3.60 -10.46
CA MET A 110 11.81 4.99 -10.16
C MET A 110 13.20 5.37 -10.64
N ASP A 111 13.30 6.46 -11.42
CA ASP A 111 14.57 7.14 -11.66
C ASP A 111 14.85 8.10 -10.50
N PRO A 112 15.93 7.90 -9.72
CA PRO A 112 16.21 8.75 -8.57
C PRO A 112 16.48 10.22 -8.94
N ASN A 113 16.84 10.50 -10.22
CA ASN A 113 17.03 11.85 -10.71
C ASN A 113 15.75 12.55 -11.17
N LYS A 114 14.61 11.85 -11.09
CA LYS A 114 13.28 12.33 -11.51
C LYS A 114 12.24 12.11 -10.41
N TYR A 115 12.62 12.41 -9.18
CA TYR A 115 11.71 12.31 -8.04
C TYR A 115 10.45 13.17 -8.21
N ASP A 116 10.56 14.31 -8.86
CA ASP A 116 9.48 15.23 -9.16
C ASP A 116 8.27 14.56 -9.82
N VAL A 117 8.49 13.52 -10.63
CA VAL A 117 7.40 12.74 -11.26
C VAL A 117 6.46 12.10 -10.22
N LEU A 118 6.98 11.75 -9.04
CA LEU A 118 6.21 11.15 -7.95
C LEU A 118 5.89 12.16 -6.85
N GLY A 119 6.82 13.08 -6.60
CA GLY A 119 6.85 13.99 -5.48
C GLY A 119 5.61 14.87 -5.38
N GLU A 120 5.20 15.50 -6.47
CA GLU A 120 3.99 16.35 -6.48
C GLU A 120 2.74 15.62 -5.97
N SER A 121 2.54 14.37 -6.39
CA SER A 121 1.40 13.59 -5.93
C SER A 121 1.50 13.18 -4.47
N ILE A 122 2.70 12.89 -3.98
CA ILE A 122 2.95 12.56 -2.57
C ILE A 122 2.68 13.78 -1.69
N GLU A 123 3.19 14.93 -2.08
CA GLU A 123 2.99 16.20 -1.37
C GLU A 123 1.53 16.62 -1.30
N GLN A 124 0.76 16.47 -2.38
CA GLN A 124 -0.69 16.63 -2.35
C GLN A 124 -1.37 15.68 -1.34
N GLY A 125 -0.79 14.51 -1.10
CA GLY A 125 -1.22 13.60 -0.04
C GLY A 125 -0.92 14.14 1.36
N PHE A 126 0.24 14.73 1.57
CA PHE A 126 0.60 15.37 2.84
C PHE A 126 -0.33 16.52 3.20
N GLU A 127 -0.67 17.36 2.23
CA GLU A 127 -1.65 18.44 2.43
C GLU A 127 -3.00 17.90 2.93
N LYS A 128 -3.44 16.75 2.41
CA LYS A 128 -4.68 16.09 2.85
C LYS A 128 -4.58 15.47 4.23
N ALA A 129 -3.40 15.02 4.65
CA ALA A 129 -3.18 14.47 5.98
C ALA A 129 -3.42 15.53 7.07
N GLY A 130 -3.11 16.81 6.79
CA GLY A 130 -3.48 17.95 7.63
C GLY A 130 -2.75 18.04 8.98
N ASN A 131 -1.60 17.35 9.13
CA ASN A 131 -0.83 17.24 10.37
C ASN A 131 0.65 17.59 10.19
N ASP A 132 0.94 18.56 9.33
CA ASP A 132 2.29 19.04 8.98
C ASP A 132 3.23 17.93 8.48
N LYS A 133 2.66 16.84 7.94
CA LYS A 133 3.40 15.71 7.38
C LYS A 133 4.27 16.15 6.21
N SER A 134 5.49 15.65 6.17
CA SER A 134 6.49 15.99 5.17
C SER A 134 7.32 14.78 4.74
N LEU A 135 8.29 14.99 3.86
CA LEU A 135 9.26 13.95 3.50
C LEU A 135 10.21 13.55 4.66
N GLU A 136 10.25 14.32 5.75
CA GLU A 136 11.02 13.92 6.94
C GLU A 136 10.34 12.77 7.69
N ASP A 137 9.01 12.64 7.52
CA ASP A 137 8.17 11.63 8.17
C ASP A 137 7.74 10.51 7.19
N PHE A 138 8.27 10.50 5.96
CA PHE A 138 7.77 9.63 4.91
C PHE A 138 8.90 9.05 4.06
N ASP A 139 8.96 7.72 3.99
CA ASP A 139 9.97 7.03 3.19
C ASP A 139 9.52 6.80 1.74
N VAL A 140 10.41 7.14 0.81
CA VAL A 140 10.30 6.71 -0.60
C VAL A 140 11.33 5.62 -0.85
N ALA A 141 10.90 4.36 -0.84
CA ALA A 141 11.76 3.17 -0.87
C ALA A 141 11.55 2.37 -2.17
N PRO A 142 12.18 2.76 -3.30
CA PRO A 142 11.97 2.10 -4.58
C PRO A 142 12.51 0.67 -4.61
N PHE A 143 11.79 -0.23 -5.28
CA PHE A 143 12.31 -1.53 -5.64
C PHE A 143 13.32 -1.41 -6.79
N VAL A 144 14.53 -1.89 -6.56
CA VAL A 144 15.60 -1.92 -7.55
C VAL A 144 16.00 -3.36 -7.84
N THR A 145 15.79 -3.80 -9.08
CA THR A 145 16.27 -5.10 -9.52
C THR A 145 17.73 -4.98 -9.95
N VAL A 146 18.59 -5.84 -9.40
CA VAL A 146 20.04 -5.83 -9.66
C VAL A 146 20.45 -7.15 -10.29
N ALA A 147 21.20 -7.09 -11.39
CA ALA A 147 21.91 -8.24 -11.97
C ALA A 147 23.42 -7.97 -11.90
N MET A 148 24.16 -8.91 -11.35
CA MET A 148 25.63 -8.84 -11.26
C MET A 148 26.23 -9.87 -12.20
N ASN A 149 27.00 -9.41 -13.20
CA ASN A 149 27.75 -10.27 -14.13
C ASN A 149 28.96 -9.47 -14.64
N ASP A 150 30.07 -10.16 -14.92
CA ASP A 150 31.24 -9.55 -15.55
C ASP A 150 30.95 -9.19 -17.01
N ASP A 151 30.04 -9.90 -17.65
CA ASP A 151 29.48 -9.58 -18.97
C ASP A 151 28.21 -8.75 -18.82
N LEU A 152 28.26 -7.48 -19.25
CA LEU A 152 27.13 -6.55 -19.15
C LEU A 152 25.93 -6.96 -20.02
N ASP A 153 26.17 -7.57 -21.19
CA ASP A 153 25.09 -8.04 -22.07
C ASP A 153 24.31 -9.18 -21.40
N ALA A 154 25.02 -10.12 -20.76
CA ALA A 154 24.40 -11.16 -19.96
C ALA A 154 23.64 -10.62 -18.75
N ALA A 155 24.13 -9.55 -18.11
CA ALA A 155 23.41 -8.87 -17.03
C ALA A 155 22.11 -8.21 -17.52
N TYR A 156 22.14 -7.54 -18.66
CA TYR A 156 20.95 -6.94 -19.28
C TYR A 156 19.95 -8.01 -19.72
N ASP A 157 20.42 -9.10 -20.31
CA ASP A 157 19.56 -10.21 -20.75
C ASP A 157 18.81 -10.85 -19.56
N ALA A 158 19.42 -10.93 -18.40
CA ALA A 158 18.76 -11.42 -17.20
C ALA A 158 17.60 -10.51 -16.70
N LEU A 159 17.64 -9.20 -17.01
CA LEU A 159 16.61 -8.25 -16.59
C LEU A 159 15.49 -8.07 -17.64
N ARG A 160 15.76 -8.33 -18.92
CA ARG A 160 14.79 -8.13 -20.01
C ARG A 160 13.44 -8.82 -19.82
N PRO A 161 13.36 -10.10 -19.38
CA PRO A 161 12.06 -10.76 -19.16
C PRO A 161 11.22 -10.06 -18.08
N TRP A 162 11.86 -9.57 -17.03
CA TRP A 162 11.21 -8.84 -15.96
C TRP A 162 10.65 -7.48 -16.43
N LEU A 163 11.46 -6.74 -17.19
CA LEU A 163 11.00 -5.50 -17.82
C LEU A 163 9.86 -5.74 -18.80
N ALA A 164 9.98 -6.76 -19.65
CA ALA A 164 8.95 -7.10 -20.61
C ALA A 164 7.61 -7.45 -19.97
N LEU A 165 7.63 -8.15 -18.82
CA LEU A 165 6.43 -8.46 -18.06
C LEU A 165 5.68 -7.19 -17.63
N TYR A 166 6.39 -6.22 -17.07
CA TYR A 166 5.76 -5.00 -16.56
C TYR A 166 5.34 -4.03 -17.66
N ILE A 167 6.16 -3.88 -18.70
CA ILE A 167 5.88 -2.95 -19.80
C ILE A 167 4.83 -3.53 -20.79
N GLY A 168 4.90 -4.81 -21.06
CA GLY A 168 4.09 -5.45 -22.08
C GLY A 168 2.94 -6.31 -21.59
N GLY A 169 3.03 -6.88 -20.38
CA GLY A 169 2.06 -7.88 -19.89
C GLY A 169 1.13 -7.39 -18.77
N MET A 170 1.58 -6.45 -17.96
CA MET A 170 0.81 -5.95 -16.81
C MET A 170 0.25 -4.54 -17.01
N GLY A 171 0.62 -3.87 -18.09
CA GLY A 171 0.23 -2.49 -18.39
C GLY A 171 -0.91 -2.36 -19.40
N ALA A 172 -1.48 -3.45 -19.90
CA ALA A 172 -2.55 -3.46 -20.90
C ALA A 172 -3.93 -3.69 -20.28
#